data_4b465bc8dc6c380e730110896758e432
#
_entry.id   4b465bc8dc6c380e730110896758e432
#
_cell.length_a   1.000
_cell.length_b   1.000
_cell.length_c   1.000
_cell.angle_alpha   90.00
_cell.angle_beta   90.00
_cell.angle_gamma   90.00
#
_symmetry.space_group_name_H-M   'P 1'
#
loop_
_entity.id
_entity.type
_entity.pdbx_description
1 polymer ?
#
loop_
_entity_poly.entity_id
_entity_poly.type
_entity_poly.pdbx_seq_one_letter_code
_entity_poly.pdbx_strand_id
1 'polypeptide(L)'
;MPPMDEYDRDPFDFAPPETEDVERPTEGEDDLALIGPVLEALKTVRDPEIPVNLVDLGLIYDLVVKQGGLVYVEMTLTTPACPVAASMPGEVEAAIRGVAGVADVRVKLVWSPPWDRDRMTDEAKLELGLL
;
A
#
# COMPACT_ATOMS: atom_id res chain seq x y z
N MET A 1 -31.95 -15.47 -5.02
CA MET A 1 -31.77 -14.25 -4.23
C MET A 1 -30.32 -13.81 -4.27
N PRO A 2 -30.04 -12.59 -4.70
CA PRO A 2 -28.67 -12.12 -4.73
C PRO A 2 -28.04 -12.07 -3.34
N PRO A 3 -26.72 -12.12 -3.23
CA PRO A 3 -26.04 -11.97 -1.95
C PRO A 3 -26.39 -10.66 -1.26
N MET A 4 -26.45 -10.69 0.05
CA MET A 4 -26.78 -9.51 0.85
C MET A 4 -25.83 -8.34 0.59
N ASP A 5 -24.56 -8.62 0.38
CA ASP A 5 -23.55 -7.59 0.17
C ASP A 5 -23.76 -6.74 -1.08
N GLU A 6 -24.47 -7.26 -2.08
CA GLU A 6 -24.81 -6.48 -3.26
C GLU A 6 -25.84 -5.38 -2.98
N TYR A 7 -26.68 -5.60 -1.96
CA TYR A 7 -27.69 -4.63 -1.57
C TYR A 7 -27.22 -3.72 -0.44
N ASP A 8 -26.37 -4.23 0.42
CA ASP A 8 -25.86 -3.48 1.57
C ASP A 8 -24.75 -2.51 1.17
N ARG A 9 -24.14 -2.74 0.02
CA ARG A 9 -23.07 -1.87 -0.45
C ARG A 9 -23.66 -0.54 -0.94
N ASP A 10 -23.10 0.55 -0.44
CA ASP A 10 -23.42 1.88 -0.93
C ASP A 10 -23.07 1.95 -2.43
N PRO A 11 -24.04 2.33 -3.31
CA PRO A 11 -23.75 2.44 -4.74
C PRO A 11 -22.67 3.45 -5.07
N PHE A 12 -22.31 4.34 -4.14
CA PHE A 12 -21.26 5.32 -4.30
C PHE A 12 -19.95 4.90 -3.62
N ASP A 13 -19.92 3.73 -3.03
CA ASP A 13 -18.70 3.17 -2.42
C ASP A 13 -17.91 2.40 -3.48
N PHE A 14 -16.82 2.99 -3.92
CA PHE A 14 -15.92 2.40 -4.92
C PHE A 14 -14.66 1.79 -4.30
N ALA A 15 -14.63 1.67 -2.96
CA ALA A 15 -13.47 1.10 -2.29
C ALA A 15 -13.26 -0.35 -2.73
N PRO A 16 -12.04 -0.75 -3.14
CA PRO A 16 -11.76 -2.14 -3.36
C PRO A 16 -11.84 -2.91 -2.04
N PRO A 17 -12.22 -4.20 -2.05
CA PRO A 17 -12.26 -4.98 -0.84
C PRO A 17 -10.86 -5.18 -0.26
N GLU A 18 -10.80 -5.36 1.06
CA GLU A 18 -9.55 -5.75 1.71
C GLU A 18 -9.09 -7.11 1.18
N THR A 19 -7.77 -7.28 1.07
CA THR A 19 -7.16 -8.51 0.60
C THR A 19 -6.99 -9.47 1.76
N GLU A 20 -8.03 -10.21 2.09
CA GLU A 20 -8.05 -11.09 3.27
C GLU A 20 -7.21 -12.36 3.11
N ASP A 21 -7.00 -12.81 1.88
CA ASP A 21 -6.25 -14.02 1.56
C ASP A 21 -4.73 -13.80 1.55
N VAL A 22 -4.27 -12.58 1.75
CA VAL A 22 -2.84 -12.27 1.80
C VAL A 22 -2.39 -12.27 3.26
N GLU A 23 -1.46 -13.18 3.57
CA GLU A 23 -0.95 -13.33 4.91
C GLU A 23 0.45 -12.72 5.07
N ARG A 24 0.69 -12.13 6.24
CA ARG A 24 2.00 -11.61 6.59
C ARG A 24 2.98 -12.76 6.80
N PRO A 25 4.13 -12.78 6.11
CA PRO A 25 5.11 -13.85 6.32
C PRO A 25 5.70 -13.78 7.73
N THR A 26 5.74 -14.91 8.40
CA THR A 26 6.28 -15.01 9.76
C THR A 26 7.51 -15.91 9.84
N GLU A 27 7.76 -16.70 8.79
CA GLU A 27 8.89 -17.62 8.72
C GLU A 27 10.01 -17.04 7.88
N GLY A 28 11.21 -17.48 8.15
CA GLY A 28 12.39 -17.04 7.43
C GLY A 28 13.02 -15.78 8.02
N GLU A 29 14.24 -15.51 7.60
CA GLU A 29 14.97 -14.34 8.08
C GLU A 29 14.71 -13.12 7.21
N ASP A 30 14.75 -11.95 7.83
CA ASP A 30 14.61 -10.69 7.14
C ASP A 30 15.86 -10.41 6.29
N ASP A 31 15.65 -9.83 5.11
CA ASP A 31 16.72 -9.41 4.23
C ASP A 31 16.92 -7.90 4.35
N LEU A 32 17.81 -7.50 5.25
CA LEU A 32 18.07 -6.09 5.53
C LEU A 32 18.68 -5.36 4.35
N ALA A 33 19.43 -6.06 3.51
CA ALA A 33 20.06 -5.44 2.34
C ALA A 33 19.01 -5.09 1.26
N LEU A 34 17.92 -5.83 1.21
CA LEU A 34 16.88 -5.63 0.20
C LEU A 34 15.83 -4.60 0.61
N ILE A 35 15.71 -4.31 1.90
CA ILE A 35 14.71 -3.34 2.41
C ILE A 35 14.89 -1.96 1.79
N GLY A 36 16.12 -1.45 1.74
CA GLY A 36 16.41 -0.14 1.17
C GLY A 36 15.96 0.00 -0.29
N PRO A 37 16.40 -0.88 -1.19
CA PRO A 37 15.94 -0.86 -2.57
C PRO A 37 14.41 -0.98 -2.73
N VAL A 38 13.77 -1.79 -1.90
CA VAL A 38 12.29 -1.92 -1.92
C VAL A 38 11.63 -0.62 -1.50
N LEU A 39 12.13 0.04 -0.45
CA LEU A 39 11.61 1.35 -0.01
C LEU A 39 11.78 2.40 -1.11
N GLU A 40 12.92 2.43 -1.79
CA GLU A 40 13.15 3.36 -2.89
C GLU A 40 12.15 3.11 -4.03
N ALA A 41 11.84 1.86 -4.33
CA ALA A 41 10.83 1.53 -5.33
C ALA A 41 9.44 2.01 -4.91
N LEU A 42 9.09 1.84 -3.64
CA LEU A 42 7.81 2.33 -3.10
C LEU A 42 7.69 3.84 -3.21
N LYS A 43 8.79 4.57 -3.07
CA LYS A 43 8.79 6.04 -3.20
C LYS A 43 8.59 6.51 -4.63
N THR A 44 8.64 5.64 -5.62
CA THR A 44 8.33 5.99 -7.01
C THR A 44 6.82 6.00 -7.28
N VAL A 45 6.02 5.41 -6.39
CA VAL A 45 4.57 5.36 -6.54
C VAL A 45 3.94 6.52 -5.79
N ARG A 46 3.10 7.29 -6.47
CA ARG A 46 2.45 8.48 -5.90
C ARG A 46 0.95 8.30 -5.83
N ASP A 47 0.35 8.93 -4.82
CA ASP A 47 -1.10 8.99 -4.72
C ASP A 47 -1.66 9.84 -5.87
N PRO A 48 -2.76 9.42 -6.53
CA PRO A 48 -3.33 10.18 -7.63
C PRO A 48 -3.93 11.52 -7.23
N GLU A 49 -4.30 11.70 -5.97
CA GLU A 49 -4.92 12.94 -5.48
C GLU A 49 -3.92 13.85 -4.79
N ILE A 50 -2.93 13.29 -4.13
CA ILE A 50 -1.92 14.03 -3.36
C ILE A 50 -0.57 13.75 -3.99
N PRO A 51 0.13 14.78 -4.54
CA PRO A 51 1.36 14.56 -5.32
C PRO A 51 2.58 14.27 -4.43
N VAL A 52 2.45 13.31 -3.55
CA VAL A 52 3.49 12.84 -2.64
C VAL A 52 3.53 11.32 -2.74
N ASN A 53 4.73 10.74 -2.57
CA ASN A 53 4.88 9.30 -2.64
C ASN A 53 4.19 8.59 -1.47
N LEU A 54 3.86 7.32 -1.66
CA LEU A 54 3.07 6.55 -0.70
C LEU A 54 3.75 6.38 0.66
N VAL A 55 5.08 6.30 0.69
CA VAL A 55 5.82 6.13 1.93
C VAL A 55 5.71 7.39 2.80
N ASP A 56 5.95 8.56 2.21
CA ASP A 56 5.89 9.83 2.92
C ASP A 56 4.45 10.21 3.31
N LEU A 57 3.47 9.74 2.55
CA LEU A 57 2.06 9.91 2.92
C LEU A 57 1.64 9.06 4.13
N GLY A 58 2.43 8.04 4.48
CA GLY A 58 2.07 7.14 5.54
C GLY A 58 1.04 6.10 5.16
N LEU A 59 0.97 5.77 3.87
CA LEU A 59 0.02 4.77 3.35
C LEU A 59 0.55 3.34 3.46
N ILE A 60 1.84 3.17 3.72
CA ILE A 60 2.45 1.86 3.90
C ILE A 60 2.46 1.56 5.40
N TYR A 61 1.64 0.61 5.81
CA TYR A 61 1.48 0.27 7.23
C TYR A 61 2.45 -0.80 7.70
N ASP A 62 2.88 -1.67 6.81
CA ASP A 62 3.85 -2.72 7.16
C ASP A 62 4.62 -3.12 5.92
N LEU A 63 5.88 -3.45 6.12
CA LEU A 63 6.77 -3.92 5.07
C LEU A 63 7.62 -5.05 5.63
N VAL A 64 7.53 -6.21 5.02
CA VAL A 64 8.34 -7.37 5.38
C VAL A 64 9.11 -7.82 4.14
N VAL A 65 10.42 -7.93 4.27
CA VAL A 65 11.30 -8.41 3.20
C VAL A 65 12.09 -9.59 3.74
N LYS A 66 11.88 -10.75 3.16
CA LYS A 66 12.50 -12.00 3.62
C LYS A 66 13.62 -12.45 2.69
N GLN A 67 14.56 -13.19 3.24
CA GLN A 67 15.57 -13.88 2.46
C GLN A 67 14.89 -14.75 1.41
N GLY A 68 15.45 -14.77 0.20
CA GLY A 68 14.83 -15.44 -0.94
C GLY A 68 13.97 -14.51 -1.80
N GLY A 69 13.80 -13.25 -1.41
CA GLY A 69 13.15 -12.25 -2.25
C GLY A 69 11.64 -12.16 -2.09
N LEU A 70 11.08 -12.67 -1.00
CA LEU A 70 9.65 -12.48 -0.70
C LEU A 70 9.44 -11.12 -0.06
N VAL A 71 8.56 -10.32 -0.63
CA VAL A 71 8.19 -8.99 -0.13
C VAL A 71 6.70 -8.97 0.19
N TYR A 72 6.37 -8.52 1.38
CA TYR A 72 4.99 -8.30 1.82
C TYR A 72 4.81 -6.82 2.16
N VAL A 73 3.76 -6.22 1.62
CA VAL A 73 3.41 -4.83 1.86
C VAL A 73 1.96 -4.77 2.33
N GLU A 74 1.74 -4.12 3.46
CA GLU A 74 0.40 -3.80 3.92
C GLU A 74 0.19 -2.31 3.73
N MET A 75 -0.85 -1.93 3.01
CA MET A 75 -1.10 -0.55 2.64
C MET A 75 -2.56 -0.17 2.76
N THR A 76 -2.80 1.13 2.83
CA THR A 76 -4.14 1.70 2.73
C THR A 76 -4.14 2.80 1.65
N LEU A 77 -5.27 3.46 1.49
CA LEU A 77 -5.47 4.53 0.51
C LEU A 77 -6.05 5.75 1.22
N THR A 78 -5.83 6.94 0.64
CA THR A 78 -6.28 8.21 1.23
C THR A 78 -7.80 8.35 1.15
N THR A 79 -8.41 7.79 0.11
CA THR A 79 -9.86 7.83 -0.04
C THR A 79 -10.35 6.53 -0.68
N PRO A 80 -11.40 5.91 -0.12
CA PRO A 80 -12.00 4.73 -0.73
C PRO A 80 -12.87 5.05 -1.94
N ALA A 81 -13.23 6.30 -2.16
CA ALA A 81 -14.19 6.69 -3.19
C ALA A 81 -13.59 6.91 -4.58
N CYS A 82 -12.25 6.93 -4.69
CA CYS A 82 -11.59 7.18 -5.97
C CYS A 82 -11.49 5.89 -6.79
N PRO A 83 -12.07 5.83 -8.02
CA PRO A 83 -11.97 4.62 -8.86
C PRO A 83 -10.53 4.27 -9.23
N VAL A 84 -9.66 5.26 -9.34
CA VAL A 84 -8.24 5.06 -9.63
C VAL A 84 -7.53 4.35 -8.48
N ALA A 85 -8.06 4.46 -7.27
CA ALA A 85 -7.49 3.82 -6.09
C ALA A 85 -7.42 2.29 -6.24
N ALA A 86 -8.31 1.70 -7.02
CA ALA A 86 -8.32 0.25 -7.24
C ALA A 86 -7.06 -0.27 -7.94
N SER A 87 -6.35 0.60 -8.67
CA SER A 87 -5.11 0.24 -9.38
C SER A 87 -3.85 0.38 -8.53
N MET A 88 -3.94 1.06 -7.38
CA MET A 88 -2.76 1.35 -6.56
C MET A 88 -2.01 0.10 -6.06
N PRO A 89 -2.68 -0.95 -5.57
CA PRO A 89 -1.96 -2.16 -5.18
C PRO A 89 -1.17 -2.79 -6.33
N GLY A 90 -1.73 -2.76 -7.54
CA GLY A 90 -1.03 -3.24 -8.73
C GLY A 90 0.18 -2.41 -9.09
N GLU A 91 0.11 -1.09 -8.93
CA GLU A 91 1.23 -0.20 -9.17
C GLU A 91 2.36 -0.43 -8.16
N VAL A 92 2.00 -0.64 -6.89
CA VAL A 92 2.96 -0.97 -5.84
C VAL A 92 3.64 -2.31 -6.14
N GLU A 93 2.87 -3.32 -6.50
CA GLU A 93 3.42 -4.63 -6.88
C GLU A 93 4.39 -4.51 -8.04
N ALA A 94 4.00 -3.80 -9.10
CA ALA A 94 4.85 -3.63 -10.28
C ALA A 94 6.16 -2.91 -9.95
N ALA A 95 6.10 -1.87 -9.12
CA ALA A 95 7.29 -1.13 -8.71
C ALA A 95 8.27 -2.04 -7.94
N ILE A 96 7.76 -2.84 -7.01
CA ILE A 96 8.60 -3.72 -6.20
C ILE A 96 9.17 -4.87 -7.04
N ARG A 97 8.40 -5.42 -7.97
CA ARG A 97 8.87 -6.50 -8.85
C ARG A 97 10.06 -6.07 -9.73
N GLY A 98 10.19 -4.77 -9.98
CA GLY A 98 11.33 -4.24 -10.72
C GLY A 98 12.63 -4.20 -9.93
N VAL A 99 12.61 -4.47 -8.63
CA VAL A 99 13.80 -4.44 -7.79
C VAL A 99 14.58 -5.76 -7.93
N ALA A 100 15.88 -5.65 -8.22
CA ALA A 100 16.74 -6.84 -8.32
C ALA A 100 16.75 -7.58 -6.97
N GLY A 101 16.57 -8.88 -7.01
CA GLY A 101 16.53 -9.73 -5.83
C GLY A 101 15.13 -10.05 -5.32
N VAL A 102 14.11 -9.37 -5.82
CA VAL A 102 12.71 -9.66 -5.47
C VAL A 102 12.21 -10.83 -6.31
N ALA A 103 11.71 -11.87 -5.65
CA ALA A 103 11.18 -13.06 -6.30
C ALA A 103 9.64 -13.11 -6.29
N ASP A 104 9.03 -12.60 -5.23
CA ASP A 104 7.57 -12.58 -5.10
C ASP A 104 7.13 -11.37 -4.30
N VAL A 105 5.97 -10.84 -4.64
CA VAL A 105 5.40 -9.66 -3.97
C VAL A 105 3.98 -9.97 -3.56
N ARG A 106 3.65 -9.67 -2.31
CA ARG A 106 2.31 -9.79 -1.78
C ARG A 106 1.89 -8.43 -1.24
N VAL A 107 0.80 -7.89 -1.76
CA VAL A 107 0.26 -6.60 -1.35
C VAL A 107 -1.09 -6.83 -0.67
N LYS A 108 -1.19 -6.38 0.56
CA LYS A 108 -2.44 -6.44 1.32
C LYS A 108 -3.01 -5.04 1.47
N LEU A 109 -4.22 -4.84 0.98
CA LEU A 109 -4.95 -3.59 1.13
C LEU A 109 -5.84 -3.67 2.36
N VAL A 110 -5.73 -2.69 3.25
CA VAL A 110 -6.54 -2.60 4.46
C VAL A 110 -7.13 -1.20 4.60
N TRP A 111 -8.28 -1.10 5.25
CA TRP A 111 -8.95 0.17 5.53
C TRP A 111 -8.89 0.55 7.00
N SER A 112 -8.37 -0.33 7.84
CA SER A 112 -8.25 -0.10 9.28
C SER A 112 -6.81 -0.30 9.73
N PRO A 113 -6.25 0.63 10.51
CA PRO A 113 -6.85 1.91 10.89
C PRO A 113 -6.98 2.85 9.69
N PRO A 114 -7.97 3.75 9.69
CA PRO A 114 -8.12 4.70 8.58
C PRO A 114 -6.95 5.66 8.52
N TRP A 115 -6.56 6.04 7.31
CA TRP A 115 -5.51 7.00 7.11
C TRP A 115 -5.98 8.40 7.48
N ASP A 116 -5.08 9.20 8.07
CA ASP A 116 -5.29 10.62 8.29
C ASP A 116 -3.99 11.39 8.03
N ARG A 117 -4.08 12.71 8.02
CA ARG A 117 -2.94 13.59 7.69
C ARG A 117 -1.78 13.49 8.68
N ASP A 118 -2.04 13.09 9.91
CA ASP A 118 -1.00 12.97 10.92
C ASP A 118 -0.04 11.81 10.63
N ARG A 119 -0.41 10.92 9.71
CA ARG A 119 0.45 9.83 9.28
C ARG A 119 1.52 10.24 8.28
N MET A 120 1.38 11.44 7.70
CA MET A 120 2.38 11.97 6.79
C MET A 120 3.68 12.28 7.53
N THR A 121 4.81 12.10 6.81
CA THR A 121 6.10 12.60 7.31
C THR A 121 6.08 14.13 7.35
N ASP A 122 6.98 14.72 8.12
CA ASP A 122 7.12 16.17 8.16
C ASP A 122 7.50 16.75 6.80
N GLU A 123 8.30 16.02 6.04
CA GLU A 123 8.66 16.41 4.67
C GLU A 123 7.44 16.51 3.76
N ALA A 124 6.54 15.53 3.85
CA ALA A 124 5.31 15.55 3.07
C ALA A 124 4.40 16.71 3.48
N LYS A 125 4.26 16.95 4.78
CA LYS A 125 3.47 18.07 5.28
C LYS A 125 4.04 19.41 4.83
N LEU A 126 5.35 19.53 4.83
CA LEU A 126 6.02 20.75 4.38
C LEU A 126 5.80 20.99 2.89
N GLU A 127 5.92 19.95 2.05
CA GLU A 127 5.64 20.04 0.61
C GLU A 127 4.22 20.51 0.32
N LEU A 128 3.27 20.10 1.15
CA LEU A 128 1.85 20.44 0.97
C LEU A 128 1.44 21.73 1.68
N GLY A 129 2.37 22.39 2.35
CA GLY A 129 2.09 23.64 3.07
C GLY A 129 1.33 23.42 4.37
N LEU A 130 1.44 22.24 4.99
CA LEU A 130 0.78 21.88 6.24
C LEU A 130 1.67 22.11 7.48
N LEU A 131 2.92 22.46 7.28
CA LEU A 131 3.85 22.83 8.34
C LEU A 131 4.33 24.25 8.18
#